data_8596b254d7d84dd34879f2b441153154
#
_entry.id   8596b254d7d84dd34879f2b441153154
#
_cell.length_a   1.000
_cell.length_b   1.000
_cell.length_c   1.000
_cell.angle_alpha   90.00
_cell.angle_beta   90.00
_cell.angle_gamma   90.00
#
_symmetry.space_group_name_H-M   'P 1'
#
loop_
_entity.id
_entity.type
_entity.pdbx_description
1 polymer ?
#
loop_
_entity_poly.entity_id
_entity_poly.type
_entity_poly.pdbx_seq_one_letter_code
_entity_poly.pdbx_strand_id
1 'polypeptide(L)'
;MRKISYAAGLGICLLLCACSQQKPIRLLADAEIVSTDSQNQTITVRDAGETTVFGEHGTADCSKAALSAYNSDSGKTQEIGFEDLQVGDYVVVGLYDNEKAQAQTETVHAESVERMRQKSAQD
;
A
#
# COMPACT_ATOMS: atom_id res chain seq x y z
N MET A 1 -29.67 -37.12 -16.92
CA MET A 1 -28.45 -37.01 -17.53
C MET A 1 -28.16 -35.68 -18.03
N ARG A 2 -28.94 -35.21 -18.89
CA ARG A 2 -28.68 -33.93 -19.46
C ARG A 2 -28.66 -32.84 -18.49
N LYS A 3 -29.45 -32.95 -17.48
CA LYS A 3 -29.53 -31.93 -16.49
C LYS A 3 -28.23 -31.68 -15.82
N ILE A 4 -27.46 -32.71 -15.65
CA ILE A 4 -26.19 -32.61 -14.98
C ILE A 4 -25.27 -31.70 -15.72
N SER A 5 -25.21 -31.81 -17.01
CA SER A 5 -24.31 -30.97 -17.78
C SER A 5 -24.73 -29.52 -17.69
N TYR A 6 -26.01 -29.28 -17.63
CA TYR A 6 -26.44 -27.91 -17.50
C TYR A 6 -25.99 -27.29 -16.23
N ALA A 7 -26.11 -28.05 -15.16
CA ALA A 7 -25.68 -27.56 -13.88
C ALA A 7 -24.20 -27.23 -13.86
N ALA A 8 -23.44 -28.08 -14.48
CA ALA A 8 -22.01 -27.84 -14.57
C ALA A 8 -21.71 -26.57 -15.32
N GLY A 9 -22.42 -26.35 -16.39
CA GLY A 9 -22.22 -25.15 -17.17
C GLY A 9 -22.54 -23.92 -16.37
N LEU A 10 -23.59 -23.95 -15.60
CA LEU A 10 -23.93 -22.82 -14.77
C LEU A 10 -22.87 -22.54 -13.73
N GLY A 11 -22.34 -23.60 -13.16
CA GLY A 11 -21.30 -23.44 -12.17
C GLY A 11 -20.08 -22.73 -12.74
N ILE A 12 -19.72 -23.11 -13.93
CA ILE A 12 -18.57 -22.50 -14.57
C ILE A 12 -18.81 -21.02 -14.81
N CYS A 13 -19.99 -20.69 -15.23
CA CYS A 13 -20.30 -19.28 -15.45
C CYS A 13 -20.19 -18.47 -14.18
N LEU A 14 -20.65 -19.01 -13.08
CA LEU A 14 -20.55 -18.32 -11.81
C LEU A 14 -19.11 -18.08 -11.43
N LEU A 15 -18.26 -19.06 -11.67
CA LEU A 15 -16.85 -18.89 -11.37
C LEU A 15 -16.24 -17.77 -12.17
N LEU A 16 -16.60 -17.69 -13.44
CA LEU A 16 -16.09 -16.62 -14.26
C LEU A 16 -16.53 -15.27 -13.76
N CYS A 17 -17.76 -15.16 -13.33
CA CYS A 17 -18.23 -13.92 -12.75
C CYS A 17 -17.44 -13.54 -11.52
N ALA A 18 -17.16 -14.51 -10.66
CA ALA A 18 -16.38 -14.24 -9.47
C ALA A 18 -14.99 -13.78 -9.83
N CYS A 19 -14.40 -14.36 -10.85
CA CYS A 19 -13.07 -13.97 -11.26
C CYS A 19 -13.03 -12.58 -11.84
N SER A 20 -14.14 -12.10 -12.33
CA SER A 20 -14.19 -10.79 -12.93
C SER A 20 -14.50 -9.69 -11.91
N GLN A 21 -14.60 -10.04 -10.64
CA GLN A 21 -14.81 -9.03 -9.61
C GLN A 21 -13.73 -7.96 -9.67
N GLN A 22 -14.17 -6.74 -9.56
CA GLN A 22 -13.25 -5.64 -9.57
C GLN A 22 -12.50 -5.60 -8.27
N LYS A 23 -11.20 -5.51 -8.34
CA LYS A 23 -10.40 -5.17 -7.18
C LYS A 23 -10.36 -3.66 -7.08
N PRO A 24 -10.32 -3.12 -5.88
CA PRO A 24 -10.15 -1.68 -5.76
C PRO A 24 -8.88 -1.24 -6.48
N ILE A 25 -8.94 -0.10 -7.11
CA ILE A 25 -7.79 0.44 -7.79
C ILE A 25 -6.76 0.83 -6.76
N ARG A 26 -5.53 0.41 -6.96
CA ARG A 26 -4.45 0.75 -6.05
C ARG A 26 -3.92 2.14 -6.39
N LEU A 27 -3.76 2.95 -5.36
CA LEU A 27 -3.22 4.28 -5.49
C LEU A 27 -1.83 4.29 -4.89
N LEU A 28 -0.88 4.86 -5.60
CA LEU A 28 0.50 5.01 -5.09
C LEU A 28 0.70 6.46 -4.71
N ALA A 29 1.07 6.68 -3.46
CA ALA A 29 1.20 8.03 -2.94
C ALA A 29 2.62 8.26 -2.44
N ASP A 30 3.26 9.28 -2.96
CA ASP A 30 4.59 9.68 -2.49
C ASP A 30 4.46 10.40 -1.17
N ALA A 31 5.30 10.02 -0.21
CA ALA A 31 5.17 10.57 1.12
C ALA A 31 6.52 10.55 1.82
N GLU A 32 6.59 11.35 2.88
CA GLU A 32 7.74 11.36 3.78
C GLU A 32 7.28 10.93 5.15
N ILE A 33 8.03 10.05 5.81
CA ILE A 33 7.66 9.55 7.12
C ILE A 33 7.95 10.63 8.16
N VAL A 34 6.91 10.97 8.91
CA VAL A 34 7.00 11.98 9.97
C VAL A 34 7.21 11.31 11.32
N SER A 35 6.58 10.16 11.55
CA SER A 35 6.78 9.40 12.77
C SER A 35 6.44 7.93 12.52
N THR A 36 6.93 7.07 13.40
CA THR A 36 6.65 5.64 13.34
C THR A 36 6.20 5.17 14.72
N ASP A 37 5.35 4.15 14.71
CA ASP A 37 4.86 3.52 15.93
C ASP A 37 5.01 2.02 15.76
N SER A 38 6.09 1.46 16.32
CA SER A 38 6.39 0.05 16.12
C SER A 38 5.42 -0.86 16.87
N GLN A 39 4.81 -0.36 17.90
CA GLN A 39 3.88 -1.17 18.68
C GLN A 39 2.61 -1.47 17.87
N ASN A 40 2.12 -0.47 17.17
CA ASN A 40 0.93 -0.62 16.33
C ASN A 40 1.27 -0.81 14.87
N GLN A 41 2.54 -0.71 14.52
CA GLN A 41 3.01 -0.83 13.14
C GLN A 41 2.33 0.17 12.22
N THR A 42 2.25 1.39 12.67
CA THR A 42 1.71 2.49 11.88
C THR A 42 2.79 3.52 11.62
N ILE A 43 2.65 4.21 10.50
CA ILE A 43 3.51 5.34 10.21
C ILE A 43 2.64 6.57 10.00
N THR A 44 3.15 7.71 10.40
CA THR A 44 2.53 8.97 10.07
C THR A 44 3.37 9.60 8.97
N VAL A 45 2.71 10.03 7.92
CA VAL A 45 3.39 10.54 6.75
C VAL A 45 2.77 11.86 6.34
N ARG A 46 3.51 12.62 5.53
CA ARG A 46 2.97 13.78 4.87
C ARG A 46 3.23 13.63 3.39
N ASP A 47 2.40 14.29 2.60
CA ASP A 47 2.55 14.21 1.15
C ASP A 47 3.91 14.73 0.72
N ALA A 48 4.45 14.08 -0.30
CA ALA A 48 5.71 14.51 -0.90
C ALA A 48 5.47 14.74 -2.38
N GLY A 49 6.33 15.56 -2.97
CA GLY A 49 6.21 15.90 -4.38
C GLY A 49 4.88 16.59 -4.64
N GLU A 50 4.16 16.11 -5.62
CA GLU A 50 2.86 16.69 -5.98
C GLU A 50 1.69 15.85 -5.51
N THR A 51 1.95 14.91 -4.63
CA THR A 51 0.91 14.05 -4.09
C THR A 51 0.00 14.84 -3.16
N THR A 52 -1.30 14.57 -3.24
CA THR A 52 -2.29 15.19 -2.36
C THR A 52 -3.20 14.11 -1.81
N VAL A 53 -2.69 13.27 -0.93
CA VAL A 53 -3.44 12.16 -0.35
C VAL A 53 -3.50 12.27 1.17
N PHE A 54 -2.35 12.44 1.82
CA PHE A 54 -2.25 12.40 3.26
C PHE A 54 -2.28 13.77 3.92
N GLY A 55 -2.02 14.82 3.17
CA GLY A 55 -1.88 16.14 3.77
C GLY A 55 -0.59 16.20 4.57
N GLU A 56 -0.65 16.90 5.69
CA GLU A 56 0.53 17.09 6.55
C GLU A 56 0.74 15.94 7.51
N HIS A 57 -0.34 15.24 7.88
CA HIS A 57 -0.24 14.16 8.85
C HIS A 57 -1.30 13.11 8.54
N GLY A 58 -0.94 12.13 7.76
CA GLY A 58 -1.81 10.99 7.52
C GLY A 58 -1.21 9.76 8.19
N THR A 59 -2.05 8.85 8.66
CA THR A 59 -1.59 7.66 9.35
C THR A 59 -1.94 6.42 8.53
N ALA A 60 -0.95 5.57 8.32
CA ALA A 60 -1.14 4.34 7.56
C ALA A 60 -0.76 3.14 8.43
N ASP A 61 -1.65 2.17 8.47
CA ASP A 61 -1.44 0.92 9.19
C ASP A 61 -0.67 -0.01 8.26
N CYS A 62 0.54 -0.35 8.66
CA CYS A 62 1.44 -1.17 7.86
C CYS A 62 1.50 -2.62 8.32
N SER A 63 0.63 -3.02 9.25
CA SER A 63 0.75 -4.34 9.86
C SER A 63 0.56 -5.46 8.84
N LYS A 64 -0.13 -5.19 7.75
CA LYS A 64 -0.34 -6.19 6.69
C LYS A 64 0.24 -5.75 5.36
N ALA A 65 1.08 -4.73 5.39
CA ALA A 65 1.64 -4.19 4.16
C ALA A 65 2.87 -4.96 3.74
N ALA A 66 3.10 -5.00 2.45
CA ALA A 66 4.37 -5.49 1.91
C ALA A 66 5.37 -4.35 2.03
N LEU A 67 6.44 -4.58 2.76
CA LEU A 67 7.44 -3.54 3.01
C LEU A 67 8.69 -3.84 2.22
N SER A 68 9.19 -2.84 1.52
CA SER A 68 10.37 -3.03 0.68
C SER A 68 11.19 -1.76 0.61
N ALA A 69 12.41 -1.90 0.11
CA ALA A 69 13.30 -0.78 -0.10
C ALA A 69 13.88 -0.87 -1.50
N TYR A 70 13.85 0.22 -2.21
CA TYR A 70 14.43 0.29 -3.54
C TYR A 70 15.86 0.77 -3.43
N ASN A 71 16.76 0.08 -4.13
CA ASN A 71 18.17 0.46 -4.17
C ASN A 71 18.44 1.05 -5.54
N SER A 72 18.72 2.35 -5.59
CA SER A 72 18.94 3.02 -6.86
C SER A 72 20.25 2.60 -7.50
N ASP A 73 21.23 2.14 -6.74
CA ASP A 73 22.50 1.71 -7.30
C ASP A 73 22.36 0.41 -8.08
N SER A 74 21.60 -0.53 -7.56
CA SER A 74 21.42 -1.82 -8.21
C SER A 74 20.14 -1.90 -9.02
N GLY A 75 19.22 -0.97 -8.82
CA GLY A 75 17.92 -1.01 -9.47
C GLY A 75 17.01 -2.09 -8.92
N LYS A 76 17.32 -2.64 -7.77
CA LYS A 76 16.59 -3.78 -7.22
C LYS A 76 15.81 -3.37 -6.00
N THR A 77 14.74 -4.11 -5.75
CA THR A 77 13.89 -3.92 -4.58
C THR A 77 14.12 -5.09 -3.63
N GLN A 78 14.20 -4.80 -2.36
CA GLN A 78 14.49 -5.79 -1.33
C GLN A 78 13.44 -5.69 -0.24
N GLU A 79 13.01 -6.85 0.28
CA GLU A 79 12.07 -6.88 1.38
C GLU A 79 12.72 -6.39 2.65
N ILE A 80 12.01 -5.58 3.44
CA ILE A 80 12.53 -5.05 4.70
C ILE A 80 11.50 -5.25 5.79
N GLY A 81 11.91 -5.01 7.04
CA GLY A 81 11.01 -5.06 8.16
C GLY A 81 10.52 -3.67 8.53
N PHE A 82 9.49 -3.62 9.37
CA PHE A 82 8.94 -2.34 9.78
C PHE A 82 9.98 -1.49 10.50
N GLU A 83 10.83 -2.12 11.27
CA GLU A 83 11.84 -1.39 12.03
C GLU A 83 12.89 -0.74 11.13
N ASP A 84 12.92 -1.08 9.87
CA ASP A 84 13.83 -0.44 8.92
C ASP A 84 13.31 0.88 8.40
N LEU A 85 12.04 1.18 8.65
CA LEU A 85 11.46 2.45 8.24
C LEU A 85 11.79 3.51 9.30
N GLN A 86 12.26 4.66 8.86
CA GLN A 86 12.70 5.69 9.76
C GLN A 86 12.11 7.04 9.41
N VAL A 87 12.02 7.89 10.41
CA VAL A 87 11.57 9.27 10.21
C VAL A 87 12.48 9.95 9.20
N GLY A 88 11.87 10.61 8.23
CA GLY A 88 12.58 11.28 7.17
C GLY A 88 12.73 10.46 5.91
N ASP A 89 12.42 9.17 5.96
CA ASP A 89 12.48 8.35 4.76
C ASP A 89 11.41 8.79 3.76
N TYR A 90 11.76 8.71 2.50
CA TYR A 90 10.80 8.95 1.43
C TYR A 90 10.29 7.61 0.94
N VAL A 91 8.98 7.47 0.94
CA VAL A 91 8.33 6.19 0.63
C VAL A 91 7.23 6.38 -0.39
N VAL A 92 6.87 5.30 -1.04
CA VAL A 92 5.66 5.23 -1.85
C VAL A 92 4.70 4.31 -1.11
N VAL A 93 3.57 4.85 -0.71
CA VAL A 93 2.56 4.10 0.02
C VAL A 93 1.48 3.67 -0.94
N GLY A 94 1.25 2.36 -1.02
CA GLY A 94 0.17 1.83 -1.84
C GLY A 94 -1.05 1.62 -0.99
N LEU A 95 -2.16 2.19 -1.40
CA LEU A 95 -3.43 1.98 -0.73
C LEU A 95 -4.52 1.85 -1.78
N TYR A 96 -5.69 1.42 -1.33
CA TYR A 96 -6.80 1.29 -2.25
C TYR A 96 -7.50 2.62 -2.40
N ASP A 97 -7.97 2.88 -3.59
CA ASP A 97 -8.57 4.16 -3.92
C ASP A 97 -9.76 4.49 -3.02
N ASN A 98 -10.45 3.46 -2.54
CA ASN A 98 -11.62 3.69 -1.71
C ASN A 98 -11.26 4.23 -0.32
N GLU A 99 -9.99 4.24 0.05
CA GLU A 99 -9.56 4.81 1.32
C GLU A 99 -8.93 6.19 1.16
N LYS A 100 -8.82 6.67 -0.06
CA LYS A 100 -8.14 7.94 -0.31
C LYS A 100 -8.80 9.10 0.43
N ALA A 101 -10.12 9.14 0.42
CA ALA A 101 -10.84 10.25 1.04
C ALA A 101 -10.63 10.33 2.54
N GLN A 102 -10.23 9.22 3.16
CA GLN A 102 -10.07 9.15 4.60
C GLN A 102 -8.62 9.35 5.04
N ALA A 103 -7.71 9.44 4.08
CA ALA A 103 -6.28 9.37 4.39
C ALA A 103 -5.80 10.53 5.24
N GLN A 104 -6.48 11.67 5.19
CA GLN A 104 -6.05 12.83 5.97
C GLN A 104 -6.68 12.90 7.34
N THR A 105 -7.74 12.14 7.58
CA THR A 105 -8.48 12.25 8.83
C THR A 105 -8.54 10.96 9.62
N GLU A 106 -8.30 9.83 8.99
CA GLU A 106 -8.40 8.54 9.64
C GLU A 106 -7.21 7.68 9.25
N THR A 107 -6.95 6.66 10.06
CA THR A 107 -5.93 5.69 9.73
C THR A 107 -6.41 4.84 8.56
N VAL A 108 -5.60 4.74 7.53
CA VAL A 108 -5.91 3.90 6.38
C VAL A 108 -4.96 2.71 6.38
N HIS A 109 -5.33 1.68 5.63
CA HIS A 109 -4.53 0.47 5.56
C HIS A 109 -3.60 0.54 4.37
N ALA A 110 -2.30 0.46 4.62
CA ALA A 110 -1.34 0.41 3.54
C ALA A 110 -1.32 -1.00 2.98
N GLU A 111 -1.34 -1.10 1.66
CA GLU A 111 -1.16 -2.37 1.00
C GLU A 111 0.32 -2.65 0.81
N SER A 112 1.10 -1.59 0.62
CA SER A 112 2.53 -1.69 0.45
C SER A 112 3.18 -0.38 0.86
N VAL A 113 4.43 -0.46 1.30
CA VAL A 113 5.24 0.72 1.54
C VAL A 113 6.61 0.41 0.98
N GLU A 114 7.03 1.19 0.01
CA GLU A 114 8.35 1.02 -0.59
C GLU A 114 9.20 2.24 -0.27
N ARG A 115 10.31 2.01 0.44
CA ARG A 115 11.23 3.10 0.74
C ARG A 115 12.04 3.40 -0.51
N MET A 116 11.95 4.62 -0.98
CA MET A 116 12.65 5.03 -2.18
C MET A 116 13.98 5.68 -1.84
N ARG A 117 14.06 6.34 -0.67
CA ARG A 117 15.26 7.05 -0.31
C ARG A 117 15.28 7.26 1.20
N GLN A 118 16.42 7.01 1.82
CA GLN A 118 16.61 7.27 3.23
C GLN A 118 17.07 8.70 3.41
N LYS A 119 16.57 9.35 4.44
CA LYS A 119 17.00 10.72 4.71
C LYS A 119 18.47 10.78 5.03
N SER A 120 18.94 9.82 5.81
CA SER A 120 20.33 9.82 6.24
C SER A 120 21.30 9.73 5.07
N ALA A 121 20.88 9.18 3.95
CA ALA A 121 21.73 9.08 2.79
C ALA A 121 21.89 10.40 2.07
N GLN A 122 21.07 11.37 2.42
CA GLN A 122 21.12 12.67 1.77
C GLN A 122 22.04 13.63 2.49
N ASP A 123 22.28 13.38 3.72
CA ASP A 123 23.12 14.29 4.54
C ASP A 123 24.59 13.91 4.50
#